data_51cc24f565fbbf20ba987b7264deb20a
#
_entry.id   51cc24f565fbbf20ba987b7264deb20a
#
_cell.length_a   1.000
_cell.length_b   1.000
_cell.length_c   1.000
_cell.angle_alpha   90.00
_cell.angle_beta   90.00
_cell.angle_gamma   90.00
#
_symmetry.space_group_name_H-M   'P 1'
#
loop_
_entity.id
_entity.type
_entity.pdbx_description
1 polymer ?
#
loop_
_entity_poly.entity_id
_entity_poly.type
_entity_poly.pdbx_seq_one_letter_code
_entity_poly.pdbx_strand_id
1 'polypeptide(L)' 'MNSIHIELTYTALAECIARVGESKAQLLLATLALDLLSQQPDAEAALKHILRAERLTHV' A
#
# COMPACT_ATOMS: atom_id res chain seq x y z
N MET A 1 13.88 -4.88 1.24
CA MET A 1 13.17 -6.00 0.56
C MET A 1 13.81 -6.26 -0.78
N ASN A 2 14.12 -7.52 -1.10
CA ASN A 2 14.73 -7.82 -2.40
C ASN A 2 13.64 -7.95 -3.49
N SER A 3 14.06 -8.06 -4.75
CA SER A 3 13.12 -8.05 -5.87
C SER A 3 12.15 -9.24 -5.85
N ILE A 4 12.58 -10.40 -5.35
CA ILE A 4 11.71 -11.57 -5.25
C ILE A 4 10.58 -11.29 -4.26
N HIS A 5 10.89 -10.69 -3.11
CA HIS A 5 9.89 -10.32 -2.12
C HIS A 5 8.91 -9.30 -2.67
N ILE A 6 9.40 -8.35 -3.45
CA ILE A 6 8.53 -7.33 -4.05
C ILE A 6 7.58 -7.99 -5.05
N GLU A 7 8.06 -8.91 -5.87
CA GLU A 7 7.22 -9.60 -6.84
C GLU A 7 6.13 -10.43 -6.16
N LEU A 8 6.50 -11.18 -5.12
CA LEU A 8 5.52 -11.98 -4.38
C LEU A 8 4.47 -11.11 -3.72
N THR A 9 4.90 -10.00 -3.12
CA THR A 9 4.00 -9.07 -2.44
C THR A 9 3.07 -8.40 -3.44
N TYR A 10 3.60 -7.98 -4.58
CA TYR A 10 2.80 -7.36 -5.63
C TYR A 10 1.72 -8.32 -6.14
N THR A 11 2.11 -9.56 -6.40
CA THR A 11 1.18 -10.57 -6.88
C THR A 11 0.08 -10.84 -5.86
N ALA A 12 0.45 -10.95 -4.58
CA ALA A 12 -0.52 -11.18 -3.52
C ALA A 12 -1.52 -10.03 -3.42
N LEU A 13 -1.04 -8.80 -3.54
CA LEU A 13 -1.91 -7.64 -3.50
C LEU A 13 -2.86 -7.62 -4.69
N ALA A 14 -2.35 -7.88 -5.89
CA ALA A 14 -3.17 -7.89 -7.10
C ALA A 14 -4.27 -8.95 -7.01
N GLU A 15 -3.94 -10.13 -6.51
CA GLU A 15 -4.92 -11.19 -6.33
C GLU A 15 -5.96 -10.82 -5.29
N CYS A 16 -5.56 -10.14 -4.22
CA CYS A 16 -6.48 -9.68 -3.19
C CYS A 16 -7.46 -8.65 -3.75
N ILE A 17 -6.97 -7.72 -4.56
CA ILE A 17 -7.82 -6.73 -5.21
C ILE A 17 -8.86 -7.42 -6.08
N ALA A 18 -8.45 -8.44 -6.83
CA ALA A 18 -9.35 -9.19 -7.67
C ALA A 18 -10.43 -9.90 -6.84
N ARG A 19 -10.06 -10.45 -5.69
CA ARG A 19 -11.01 -11.17 -4.83
C ARG A 19 -12.06 -10.25 -4.21
N VAL A 20 -11.66 -9.05 -3.75
CA VAL A 20 -12.62 -8.15 -3.10
C VAL A 20 -13.50 -7.40 -4.11
N GLY A 21 -13.03 -7.32 -5.34
CA GLY A 21 -13.78 -6.65 -6.41
C GLY A 21 -13.53 -5.15 -6.45
N GLU A 22 -13.89 -4.57 -7.58
CA GLU A 22 -13.61 -3.17 -7.88
C GLU A 22 -14.25 -2.21 -6.88
N SER A 23 -15.46 -2.51 -6.44
CA SER A 23 -16.19 -1.62 -5.53
C SER A 23 -15.55 -1.52 -4.16
N LYS A 24 -14.77 -2.53 -3.76
CA LYS A 24 -14.11 -2.55 -2.45
C LYS A 24 -12.60 -2.36 -2.52
N ALA A 25 -12.06 -2.24 -3.73
CA ALA A 25 -10.61 -2.13 -3.89
C ALA A 25 -10.03 -0.90 -3.20
N GLN A 26 -10.72 0.23 -3.28
CA GLN A 26 -10.26 1.45 -2.63
C GLN A 26 -10.25 1.30 -1.10
N LEU A 27 -11.29 0.68 -0.55
CA LEU A 27 -11.34 0.42 0.88
C LEU A 27 -10.21 -0.52 1.32
N LEU A 28 -9.96 -1.56 0.53
CA LEU A 28 -8.86 -2.48 0.80
C LEU A 28 -7.53 -1.74 0.86
N LEU A 29 -7.26 -0.91 -0.14
CA LEU A 29 -5.99 -0.18 -0.21
C LEU A 29 -5.86 0.82 0.93
N ALA A 30 -6.95 1.50 1.30
CA ALA A 30 -6.92 2.44 2.43
C ALA A 30 -6.67 1.70 3.75
N THR A 31 -7.32 0.56 3.93
CA THR A 31 -7.13 -0.25 5.13
C THR A 31 -5.70 -0.77 5.23
N LEU A 32 -5.17 -1.26 4.11
CA LEU A 32 -3.78 -1.72 4.06
C LEU A 32 -2.82 -0.58 4.38
N ALA A 33 -3.07 0.60 3.81
CA ALA A 33 -2.23 1.77 4.05
C ALA A 33 -2.24 2.15 5.53
N LEU A 34 -3.41 2.15 6.16
CA LEU A 34 -3.51 2.48 7.58
C LEU A 34 -2.76 1.46 8.44
N ASP A 35 -2.86 0.18 8.09
CA ASP A 35 -2.13 -0.86 8.79
C ASP A 35 -0.62 -0.63 8.72
N LEU A 36 -0.11 -0.38 7.53
CA LEU A 36 1.32 -0.14 7.34
C LEU A 36 1.79 1.13 8.02
N LEU A 37 0.97 2.20 7.95
CA LEU A 37 1.30 3.47 8.59
C LEU A 37 1.33 3.33 10.11
N SER A 38 0.46 2.50 10.68
CA SER A 38 0.44 2.29 12.12
C SER A 38 1.70 1.61 12.64
N GLN A 39 2.47 0.98 11.76
CA GLN A 39 3.72 0.32 12.12
C GLN A 39 4.94 1.23 12.00
N GLN A 40 4.75 2.47 11.55
CA GLN A 40 5.85 3.41 11.46
C GLN A 40 6.23 3.91 12.84
N PRO A 41 7.51 4.27 13.04
CA PRO A 41 7.98 4.67 14.39
C PRO A 41 7.35 5.96 14.90
N ASP A 42 6.94 6.86 14.01
CA ASP A 42 6.31 8.11 14.41
C ASP A 42 5.51 8.70 13.26
N ALA A 43 4.78 9.77 13.56
CA ALA A 43 3.92 10.44 12.58
C ALA A 43 4.74 11.03 11.43
N GLU A 44 5.94 11.52 11.70
CA GLU A 44 6.77 12.12 10.66
C GLU A 44 7.14 11.08 9.60
N ALA A 45 7.54 9.88 10.03
CA ALA A 45 7.86 8.79 9.09
C ALA A 45 6.63 8.42 8.27
N ALA A 46 5.46 8.32 8.91
CA ALA A 46 4.22 8.00 8.20
C ALA A 46 3.88 9.06 7.15
N LEU A 47 4.02 10.33 7.51
CA LEU A 47 3.73 11.43 6.58
C LEU A 47 4.66 11.42 5.37
N LYS A 48 5.92 11.05 5.56
CA LYS A 48 6.86 10.95 4.44
C LYS A 48 6.42 9.90 3.43
N HIS A 49 5.89 8.77 3.91
CA HIS A 49 5.38 7.73 3.02
C HIS A 49 4.17 8.23 2.22
N ILE A 50 3.27 8.97 2.88
CA ILE A 50 2.10 9.52 2.22
C ILE A 50 2.51 10.49 1.11
N LEU A 51 3.43 11.40 1.42
CA LEU A 51 3.90 12.40 0.45
C LEU A 51 4.60 11.73 -0.74
N ARG A 52 5.39 10.68 -0.48
CA ARG A 52 6.04 9.95 -1.55
C ARG A 52 5.02 9.26 -2.45
N ALA A 53 4.02 8.63 -1.85
CA ALA A 53 2.98 7.94 -2.62
C ALA A 53 2.21 8.92 -3.50
N GLU A 54 1.86 10.09 -2.95
CA GLU A 54 1.17 11.12 -3.70
C GLU A 54 2.00 11.57 -4.89
N ARG A 55 3.30 11.81 -4.67
CA ARG A 55 4.20 12.24 -5.73
C ARG A 55 4.28 11.20 -6.85
N LEU A 56 4.35 9.93 -6.48
CA LEU A 56 4.45 8.85 -7.45
C LEU A 56 3.17 8.69 -8.29
N THR A 57 2.02 9.06 -7.73
CA THR A 57 0.76 8.95 -8.46
C THR A 57 0.54 10.08 -9.47
N HIS A 58 1.37 11.12 -9.42
CA HIS A 58 1.29 12.24 -10.35
C HIS A 58 2.21 12.11 -11.56
N VAL A 59 2.87 10.98 -11.71
CA VAL A 59 3.82 10.76 -12.80
C VAL A 59 3.10 10.38 -14.08
#